data_89fd8797b5a55386a9f0c1ba14da9b7b
#
_entry.id   89fd8797b5a55386a9f0c1ba14da9b7b
#
_cell.length_a   1.000
_cell.length_b   1.000
_cell.length_c   1.000
_cell.angle_alpha   90.00
_cell.angle_beta   90.00
_cell.angle_gamma   90.00
#
_symmetry.space_group_name_H-M   'P 1'
#
loop_
_entity.id
_entity.type
_entity.pdbx_description
1 polymer ?
#
loop_
_entity_poly.entity_id
_entity_poly.type
_entity_poly.pdbx_seq_one_letter_code
_entity_poly.pdbx_strand_id
1 'polypeptide(L)'
;MTDTLYFTPEALTDYATAMFVSAGMSRADAALIAGDLVKANLRGVDSHGVSRIPMYLNRLRQGLVNPRPKVKVTKVAGAVVHVDGDDGMGFIASDVAMNAACDLAAEMGIGLAGVHRSTHFGMGASYALRAIERGYISLIFTNSSPAIPMWGGRTTFLGASPIAAGIPGGRHAPYVMDMAMTVIARGKIRLAAMKGDPIPEGLALDVEGNPTTDAAKAFEGVCLPFGGVKGSVLGTLMDLMSGVLTGANFGGEVKSLYFDQSGPQNVGHLFFAIRPDLFLSLTDFEARMDAFYARIKALPRAAGVEEILLPGEPEQRCEDQRRREGVPITANIVRDLTEEGARVGVAFPEGRRGPEGGGGVCAADAGRADAGPGT
;
A
#
# COMPACT_ATOMS: atom_id res chain seq x y z
N MET A 1 -1.53 10.92 -26.53
CA MET A 1 -2.01 9.65 -25.90
C MET A 1 -0.77 8.90 -25.47
N THR A 2 -0.61 8.61 -24.19
CA THR A 2 0.53 7.82 -23.71
C THR A 2 0.32 6.39 -24.20
N ASP A 3 1.26 5.89 -25.03
CA ASP A 3 1.22 4.48 -25.48
C ASP A 3 1.25 3.57 -24.24
N THR A 4 0.13 2.91 -23.97
CA THR A 4 -0.02 1.95 -22.87
C THR A 4 -0.02 0.55 -23.48
N LEU A 5 0.83 -0.33 -22.94
CA LEU A 5 0.87 -1.74 -23.31
C LEU A 5 0.27 -2.58 -22.19
N TYR A 6 -0.32 -3.70 -22.56
CA TYR A 6 -1.00 -4.64 -21.66
C TYR A 6 -0.19 -5.94 -21.56
N PHE A 7 0.01 -6.38 -20.31
CA PHE A 7 0.81 -7.55 -19.98
C PHE A 7 -0.02 -8.56 -19.19
N THR A 8 0.27 -9.83 -19.34
CA THR A 8 -0.33 -10.84 -18.46
C THR A 8 0.27 -10.72 -17.06
N PRO A 9 -0.52 -10.98 -15.99
CA PRO A 9 -0.01 -10.98 -14.62
C PRO A 9 1.17 -11.93 -14.42
N GLU A 10 1.12 -13.09 -15.07
CA GLU A 10 2.15 -14.13 -15.00
C GLU A 10 3.48 -13.63 -15.56
N ALA A 11 3.46 -13.01 -16.77
CA ALA A 11 4.67 -12.48 -17.40
C ALA A 11 5.34 -11.39 -16.56
N LEU A 12 4.54 -10.50 -15.93
CA LEU A 12 5.06 -9.48 -15.02
C LEU A 12 5.62 -10.09 -13.73
N THR A 13 4.98 -11.14 -13.19
CA THR A 13 5.45 -11.84 -12.00
C THR A 13 6.76 -12.56 -12.27
N ASP A 14 6.87 -13.25 -13.40
CA ASP A 14 8.09 -13.96 -13.80
C ASP A 14 9.25 -12.98 -13.99
N TYR A 15 9.00 -11.87 -14.69
CA TYR A 15 9.99 -10.80 -14.86
C TYR A 15 10.45 -10.23 -13.51
N ALA A 16 9.52 -9.81 -12.67
CA ALA A 16 9.82 -9.23 -11.36
C ALA A 16 10.60 -10.22 -10.48
N THR A 17 10.21 -11.50 -10.48
CA THR A 17 10.91 -12.58 -9.76
C THR A 17 12.34 -12.70 -10.25
N ALA A 18 12.57 -12.75 -11.58
CA ALA A 18 13.91 -12.84 -12.16
C ALA A 18 14.77 -11.63 -11.76
N MET A 19 14.19 -10.42 -11.75
CA MET A 19 14.89 -9.19 -11.35
C MET A 19 15.37 -9.24 -9.90
N PHE A 20 14.53 -9.66 -8.95
CA PHE A 20 14.92 -9.78 -7.55
C PHE A 20 15.90 -10.93 -7.29
N VAL A 21 15.77 -12.05 -8.00
CA VAL A 21 16.78 -13.14 -7.96
C VAL A 21 18.13 -12.64 -8.45
N SER A 22 18.20 -11.85 -9.53
CA SER A 22 19.45 -11.26 -10.03
C SER A 22 20.11 -10.32 -9.01
N ALA A 23 19.33 -9.73 -8.10
CA ALA A 23 19.82 -8.92 -6.99
C ALA A 23 20.24 -9.74 -5.75
N GLY A 24 20.31 -11.07 -5.85
CA GLY A 24 20.80 -11.96 -4.81
C GLY A 24 19.75 -12.53 -3.86
N MET A 25 18.46 -12.25 -4.09
CA MET A 25 17.37 -12.78 -3.26
C MET A 25 17.14 -14.27 -3.49
N SER A 26 16.51 -14.97 -2.53
CA SER A 26 16.00 -16.31 -2.75
C SER A 26 14.85 -16.28 -3.77
N ARG A 27 14.67 -17.36 -4.54
CA ARG A 27 13.55 -17.43 -5.50
C ARG A 27 12.18 -17.32 -4.80
N ALA A 28 12.07 -17.87 -3.59
CA ALA A 28 10.82 -17.81 -2.82
C ALA A 28 10.49 -16.38 -2.40
N ASP A 29 11.45 -15.65 -1.82
CA ASP A 29 11.27 -14.26 -1.41
C ASP A 29 11.02 -13.34 -2.62
N ALA A 30 11.75 -13.56 -3.71
CA ALA A 30 11.59 -12.82 -4.95
C ALA A 30 10.17 -13.02 -5.54
N ALA A 31 9.65 -14.25 -5.54
CA ALA A 31 8.30 -14.56 -6.02
C ALA A 31 7.21 -13.95 -5.12
N LEU A 32 7.40 -13.94 -3.79
CA LEU A 32 6.50 -13.28 -2.85
C LEU A 32 6.37 -11.79 -3.18
N ILE A 33 7.51 -11.10 -3.31
CA ILE A 33 7.54 -9.66 -3.61
C ILE A 33 6.93 -9.38 -4.99
N ALA A 34 7.30 -10.17 -6.00
CA ALA A 34 6.77 -10.05 -7.35
C ALA A 34 5.24 -10.19 -7.38
N GLY A 35 4.71 -11.19 -6.67
CA GLY A 35 3.29 -11.43 -6.54
C GLY A 35 2.55 -10.23 -5.91
N ASP A 36 3.11 -9.63 -4.86
CA ASP A 36 2.52 -8.46 -4.21
C ASP A 36 2.55 -7.21 -5.09
N LEU A 37 3.63 -6.99 -5.85
CA LEU A 37 3.72 -5.88 -6.80
C LEU A 37 2.70 -6.03 -7.93
N VAL A 38 2.56 -7.22 -8.49
CA VAL A 38 1.57 -7.49 -9.55
C VAL A 38 0.16 -7.44 -8.98
N LYS A 39 -0.07 -7.91 -7.73
CA LYS A 39 -1.37 -7.76 -7.05
C LYS A 39 -1.75 -6.29 -6.90
N ALA A 40 -0.81 -5.42 -6.54
CA ALA A 40 -1.05 -3.98 -6.48
C ALA A 40 -1.47 -3.42 -7.85
N ASN A 41 -0.78 -3.81 -8.93
CA ASN A 41 -1.19 -3.43 -10.28
C ASN A 41 -2.58 -3.97 -10.62
N LEU A 42 -2.87 -5.25 -10.36
CA LEU A 42 -4.18 -5.85 -10.63
C LEU A 42 -5.32 -5.07 -9.95
N ARG A 43 -5.09 -4.61 -8.73
CA ARG A 43 -6.08 -3.85 -7.95
C ARG A 43 -6.10 -2.34 -8.25
N GLY A 44 -5.42 -1.87 -9.30
CA GLY A 44 -5.41 -0.46 -9.69
C GLY A 44 -4.52 0.43 -8.80
N VAL A 45 -3.69 -0.15 -7.93
CA VAL A 45 -2.75 0.59 -7.09
C VAL A 45 -1.37 0.64 -7.75
N ASP A 46 -1.31 1.19 -8.96
CA ASP A 46 -0.12 1.17 -9.83
C ASP A 46 1.09 1.89 -9.23
N SER A 47 0.85 2.81 -8.31
CA SER A 47 1.90 3.47 -7.53
C SER A 47 2.70 2.51 -6.63
N HIS A 48 2.18 1.33 -6.32
CA HIS A 48 2.79 0.29 -5.49
C HIS A 48 3.05 -1.02 -6.26
N GLY A 49 2.92 -0.97 -7.58
CA GLY A 49 3.14 -2.09 -8.49
C GLY A 49 4.57 -2.21 -9.02
N VAL A 50 4.72 -2.84 -10.18
CA VAL A 50 6.01 -3.14 -10.83
C VAL A 50 6.85 -1.90 -11.13
N SER A 51 6.25 -0.72 -11.23
CA SER A 51 6.94 0.57 -11.34
C SER A 51 7.93 0.84 -10.19
N ARG A 52 7.82 0.12 -9.07
CA ARG A 52 8.72 0.22 -7.90
C ARG A 52 9.99 -0.63 -8.02
N ILE A 53 10.05 -1.56 -8.95
CA ILE A 53 11.20 -2.49 -9.10
C ILE A 53 12.54 -1.75 -9.18
N PRO A 54 12.72 -0.71 -10.02
CA PRO A 54 14.02 -0.04 -10.13
C PRO A 54 14.50 0.57 -8.80
N MET A 55 13.59 1.14 -8.02
CA MET A 55 13.89 1.71 -6.72
C MET A 55 14.34 0.65 -5.71
N TYR A 56 13.64 -0.48 -5.61
CA TYR A 56 14.01 -1.57 -4.71
C TYR A 56 15.34 -2.20 -5.09
N LEU A 57 15.57 -2.44 -6.40
CA LEU A 57 16.84 -2.96 -6.88
C LEU A 57 18.01 -2.03 -6.59
N ASN A 58 17.79 -0.71 -6.72
CA ASN A 58 18.80 0.28 -6.37
C ASN A 58 19.21 0.17 -4.89
N ARG A 59 18.25 0.03 -3.97
CA ARG A 59 18.56 -0.13 -2.54
C ARG A 59 19.25 -1.45 -2.22
N LEU A 60 18.88 -2.54 -2.89
CA LEU A 60 19.58 -3.85 -2.78
C LEU A 60 21.04 -3.74 -3.26
N ARG A 61 21.27 -3.12 -4.42
CA ARG A 61 22.63 -2.90 -4.96
C ARG A 61 23.52 -2.05 -4.06
N GLN A 62 22.94 -1.12 -3.32
CA GLN A 62 23.66 -0.26 -2.38
C GLN A 62 23.89 -0.90 -1.01
N GLY A 63 23.41 -2.13 -0.79
CA GLY A 63 23.52 -2.81 0.51
C GLY A 63 22.66 -2.18 1.62
N LEU A 64 21.65 -1.38 1.26
CA LEU A 64 20.72 -0.74 2.21
C LEU A 64 19.57 -1.67 2.62
N VAL A 65 19.46 -2.80 1.95
CA VAL A 65 18.45 -3.85 2.20
C VAL A 65 19.16 -5.19 2.14
N ASN A 66 18.92 -6.03 3.14
CA ASN A 66 19.47 -7.39 3.16
C ASN A 66 18.72 -8.27 2.14
N PRO A 67 19.40 -8.80 1.09
CA PRO A 67 18.74 -9.63 0.08
C PRO A 67 18.37 -11.02 0.59
N ARG A 68 18.91 -11.46 1.74
CA ARG A 68 18.68 -12.79 2.33
C ARG A 68 18.44 -12.68 3.83
N PRO A 69 17.34 -12.00 4.25
CA PRO A 69 17.09 -11.77 5.64
C PRO A 69 16.79 -13.08 6.37
N LYS A 70 17.27 -13.17 7.60
CA LYS A 70 16.90 -14.22 8.55
C LYS A 70 15.87 -13.69 9.50
N VAL A 71 14.63 -13.54 9.01
CA VAL A 71 13.52 -13.03 9.80
C VAL A 71 13.33 -13.88 11.06
N LYS A 72 13.34 -13.23 12.23
CA LYS A 72 13.21 -13.91 13.51
C LYS A 72 11.90 -13.55 14.19
N VAL A 73 11.11 -14.55 14.54
CA VAL A 73 9.88 -14.39 15.32
C VAL A 73 10.16 -14.77 16.77
N THR A 74 9.87 -13.87 17.69
CA THR A 74 10.03 -14.08 19.13
C THR A 74 8.69 -13.91 19.82
N LYS A 75 8.20 -14.95 20.53
CA LYS A 75 6.99 -14.86 21.35
C LYS A 75 7.29 -14.05 22.60
N VAL A 76 6.55 -12.94 22.81
CA VAL A 76 6.78 -12.03 23.95
C VAL A 76 5.66 -12.07 24.97
N ALA A 77 4.47 -12.52 24.57
CA ALA A 77 3.33 -12.78 25.45
C ALA A 77 2.40 -13.83 24.81
N GLY A 78 1.33 -14.23 25.50
CA GLY A 78 0.43 -15.30 25.02
C GLY A 78 -0.01 -15.10 23.56
N ALA A 79 -0.57 -13.94 23.23
CA ALA A 79 -1.10 -13.60 21.91
C ALA A 79 -0.19 -12.63 21.12
N VAL A 80 1.09 -12.45 21.51
CA VAL A 80 1.96 -11.40 20.96
C VAL A 80 3.30 -11.96 20.54
N VAL A 81 3.73 -11.62 19.34
CA VAL A 81 5.09 -11.86 18.82
C VAL A 81 5.77 -10.57 18.41
N HIS A 82 7.10 -10.56 18.50
CA HIS A 82 7.97 -9.55 17.96
C HIS A 82 8.79 -10.13 16.81
N VAL A 83 8.80 -9.44 15.67
CA VAL A 83 9.45 -9.88 14.44
C VAL A 83 10.60 -8.95 14.11
N ASP A 84 11.81 -9.50 14.07
CA ASP A 84 12.99 -8.81 13.55
C ASP A 84 13.10 -9.09 12.05
N GLY A 85 12.95 -8.06 11.23
CA GLY A 85 12.97 -8.14 9.76
C GLY A 85 14.37 -8.23 9.16
N ASP A 86 15.44 -8.16 9.99
CA ASP A 86 16.85 -8.29 9.59
C ASP A 86 17.24 -7.35 8.42
N ASP A 87 16.67 -6.15 8.40
CA ASP A 87 16.82 -5.13 7.36
C ASP A 87 16.48 -5.61 5.94
N GLY A 88 15.67 -6.67 5.84
CA GLY A 88 15.17 -7.23 4.58
C GLY A 88 14.06 -6.41 3.95
N MET A 89 13.58 -6.87 2.77
CA MET A 89 12.40 -6.28 2.14
C MET A 89 11.18 -6.42 3.05
N GLY A 90 10.47 -5.31 3.27
CA GLY A 90 9.32 -5.26 4.17
C GLY A 90 8.21 -6.26 3.85
N PHE A 91 8.09 -6.67 2.60
CA PHE A 91 7.17 -7.73 2.15
C PHE A 91 7.39 -9.04 2.90
N ILE A 92 8.65 -9.46 3.09
CA ILE A 92 9.01 -10.73 3.72
C ILE A 92 8.67 -10.69 5.22
N ALA A 93 9.13 -9.65 5.92
CA ALA A 93 8.86 -9.50 7.35
C ALA A 93 7.36 -9.38 7.64
N SER A 94 6.61 -8.69 6.77
CA SER A 94 5.17 -8.50 6.90
C SER A 94 4.37 -9.75 6.60
N ASP A 95 4.78 -10.57 5.62
CA ASP A 95 4.16 -11.87 5.37
C ASP A 95 4.32 -12.79 6.58
N VAL A 96 5.54 -12.88 7.13
CA VAL A 96 5.84 -13.65 8.34
C VAL A 96 5.00 -13.14 9.54
N ALA A 97 4.93 -11.82 9.71
CA ALA A 97 4.21 -11.20 10.82
C ALA A 97 2.69 -11.45 10.75
N MET A 98 2.09 -11.27 9.55
CA MET A 98 0.65 -11.49 9.36
C MET A 98 0.30 -12.97 9.57
N ASN A 99 1.10 -13.89 9.06
CA ASN A 99 0.92 -15.32 9.28
C ASN A 99 1.03 -15.67 10.76
N ALA A 100 2.04 -15.19 11.47
CA ALA A 100 2.20 -15.40 12.90
C ALA A 100 1.04 -14.82 13.72
N ALA A 101 0.52 -13.64 13.36
CA ALA A 101 -0.66 -13.07 14.01
C ALA A 101 -1.91 -13.95 13.81
N CYS A 102 -2.11 -14.48 12.58
CA CYS A 102 -3.21 -15.42 12.32
C CYS A 102 -3.07 -16.74 13.10
N ASP A 103 -1.86 -17.30 13.21
CA ASP A 103 -1.59 -18.51 13.96
C ASP A 103 -1.92 -18.30 15.46
N LEU A 104 -1.50 -17.17 16.02
CA LEU A 104 -1.86 -16.80 17.39
C LEU A 104 -3.36 -16.58 17.55
N ALA A 105 -4.03 -15.96 16.58
CA ALA A 105 -5.48 -15.77 16.62
C ALA A 105 -6.25 -17.09 16.58
N ALA A 106 -5.74 -18.12 15.90
CA ALA A 106 -6.33 -19.46 15.91
C ALA A 106 -6.38 -20.05 17.33
N GLU A 107 -5.32 -19.86 18.11
CA GLU A 107 -5.20 -20.40 19.46
C GLU A 107 -5.88 -19.52 20.52
N MET A 108 -5.66 -18.20 20.42
CA MET A 108 -5.96 -17.24 21.49
C MET A 108 -7.16 -16.34 21.17
N GLY A 109 -7.75 -16.45 19.97
CA GLY A 109 -8.83 -15.58 19.50
C GLY A 109 -8.35 -14.26 18.88
N ILE A 110 -7.20 -13.75 19.29
CA ILE A 110 -6.53 -12.58 18.76
C ILE A 110 -5.02 -12.84 18.66
N GLY A 111 -4.38 -12.29 17.64
CA GLY A 111 -2.93 -12.29 17.50
C GLY A 111 -2.40 -10.91 17.17
N LEU A 112 -1.25 -10.57 17.75
CA LEU A 112 -0.54 -9.31 17.54
C LEU A 112 0.90 -9.59 17.16
N ALA A 113 1.36 -8.99 16.05
CA ALA A 113 2.75 -9.06 15.63
C ALA A 113 3.31 -7.65 15.39
N GLY A 114 4.30 -7.25 16.20
CA GLY A 114 5.07 -6.03 16.00
C GLY A 114 6.34 -6.33 15.21
N VAL A 115 6.68 -5.49 14.23
CA VAL A 115 7.84 -5.65 13.34
C VAL A 115 8.77 -4.46 13.47
N HIS A 116 10.06 -4.71 13.55
CA HIS A 116 11.13 -3.72 13.44
C HIS A 116 12.22 -4.18 12.47
N ARG A 117 13.19 -3.30 12.19
CA ARG A 117 14.25 -3.55 11.20
C ARG A 117 13.70 -4.04 9.86
N SER A 118 12.64 -3.38 9.40
CA SER A 118 11.97 -3.65 8.14
C SER A 118 12.18 -2.48 7.16
N THR A 119 11.61 -2.61 5.97
CA THR A 119 11.58 -1.57 4.95
C THR A 119 10.16 -1.38 4.43
N HIS A 120 9.98 -0.57 3.39
CA HIS A 120 8.67 -0.43 2.75
C HIS A 120 8.09 -1.79 2.35
N PHE A 121 6.80 -2.00 2.63
CA PHE A 121 6.12 -3.30 2.53
C PHE A 121 5.09 -3.41 1.38
N GLY A 122 5.09 -2.42 0.46
CA GLY A 122 4.15 -2.40 -0.65
C GLY A 122 2.76 -1.89 -0.26
N MET A 123 1.72 -2.54 -0.78
CA MET A 123 0.31 -2.24 -0.54
C MET A 123 -0.19 -2.94 0.74
N GLY A 124 -0.73 -2.18 1.69
CA GLY A 124 -1.24 -2.72 2.96
C GLY A 124 -2.38 -3.72 2.77
N ALA A 125 -3.22 -3.51 1.76
CA ALA A 125 -4.30 -4.42 1.40
C ALA A 125 -3.82 -5.85 1.07
N SER A 126 -2.57 -6.05 0.64
CA SER A 126 -2.02 -7.41 0.39
C SER A 126 -2.08 -8.28 1.65
N TYR A 127 -1.76 -7.72 2.80
CA TYR A 127 -1.77 -8.45 4.07
C TYR A 127 -3.18 -8.58 4.63
N ALA A 128 -4.04 -7.59 4.42
CA ALA A 128 -5.46 -7.67 4.75
C ALA A 128 -6.15 -8.83 4.00
N LEU A 129 -5.87 -8.97 2.70
CA LEU A 129 -6.38 -10.06 1.88
C LEU A 129 -5.87 -11.43 2.35
N ARG A 130 -4.58 -11.55 2.71
CA ARG A 130 -4.04 -12.80 3.30
C ARG A 130 -4.75 -13.21 4.58
N ALA A 131 -5.03 -12.25 5.47
CA ALA A 131 -5.79 -12.54 6.69
C ALA A 131 -7.23 -13.00 6.37
N ILE A 132 -7.89 -12.34 5.40
CA ILE A 132 -9.23 -12.70 4.91
C ILE A 132 -9.24 -14.11 4.32
N GLU A 133 -8.26 -14.46 3.47
CA GLU A 133 -8.11 -15.80 2.89
C GLU A 133 -7.98 -16.90 3.96
N ARG A 134 -7.43 -16.55 5.13
CA ARG A 134 -7.35 -17.43 6.31
C ARG A 134 -8.57 -17.34 7.23
N GLY A 135 -9.58 -16.50 6.91
CA GLY A 135 -10.80 -16.33 7.68
C GLY A 135 -10.71 -15.37 8.86
N TYR A 136 -9.69 -14.50 8.92
CA TYR A 136 -9.49 -13.56 10.02
C TYR A 136 -9.84 -12.11 9.63
N ILE A 137 -10.34 -11.36 10.62
CA ILE A 137 -10.36 -9.90 10.59
C ILE A 137 -8.94 -9.42 10.85
N SER A 138 -8.49 -8.37 10.14
CA SER A 138 -7.16 -7.80 10.33
C SER A 138 -7.19 -6.29 10.44
N LEU A 139 -6.20 -5.76 11.17
CA LEU A 139 -5.86 -4.34 11.22
C LEU A 139 -4.34 -4.22 11.11
N ILE A 140 -3.87 -3.34 10.23
CA ILE A 140 -2.47 -3.24 9.84
C ILE A 140 -2.04 -1.79 9.90
N PHE A 141 -0.97 -1.52 10.62
CA PHE A 141 -0.36 -0.21 10.76
C PHE A 141 1.07 -0.27 10.26
N THR A 142 1.52 0.81 9.63
CA THR A 142 2.93 1.01 9.29
C THR A 142 3.26 2.49 9.35
N ASN A 143 4.51 2.81 9.68
CA ASN A 143 5.03 4.14 9.46
C ASN A 143 5.82 4.23 8.15
N SER A 144 6.27 5.42 7.79
CA SER A 144 7.06 5.65 6.59
C SER A 144 7.90 6.93 6.72
N SER A 145 8.74 7.19 5.72
CA SER A 145 9.52 8.43 5.67
C SER A 145 8.64 9.68 5.70
N PRO A 146 9.14 10.81 6.26
CA PRO A 146 8.38 12.05 6.40
C PRO A 146 7.69 12.51 5.10
N ALA A 147 6.40 12.77 5.18
CA ALA A 147 5.56 13.15 4.03
C ALA A 147 4.57 14.28 4.37
N ILE A 148 4.09 14.34 5.62
CA ILE A 148 3.12 15.31 6.10
C ILE A 148 3.62 16.00 7.37
N PRO A 149 3.20 17.25 7.63
CA PRO A 149 3.51 17.94 8.88
C PRO A 149 2.66 17.41 10.03
N MET A 150 3.08 17.67 11.26
CA MET A 150 2.15 17.73 12.38
C MET A 150 1.15 18.86 12.15
N TRP A 151 -0.07 18.71 12.62
CA TRP A 151 -1.05 19.79 12.51
C TRP A 151 -0.53 21.06 13.20
N GLY A 152 -0.52 22.17 12.46
CA GLY A 152 0.10 23.43 12.87
C GLY A 152 1.57 23.57 12.53
N GLY A 153 2.23 22.52 12.04
CA GLY A 153 3.59 22.55 11.51
C GLY A 153 3.63 22.85 10.01
N ARG A 154 4.80 23.24 9.50
CA ARG A 154 5.05 23.50 8.06
C ARG A 154 6.14 22.64 7.45
N THR A 155 6.71 21.74 8.22
CA THR A 155 7.75 20.81 7.76
C THR A 155 7.27 19.37 7.89
N THR A 156 7.71 18.50 6.98
CA THR A 156 7.38 17.08 7.06
C THR A 156 7.94 16.46 8.33
N PHE A 157 7.13 15.69 9.03
CA PHE A 157 7.50 14.98 10.26
C PHE A 157 6.91 13.56 10.28
N LEU A 158 5.61 13.43 10.11
CA LEU A 158 4.94 12.12 10.00
C LEU A 158 5.07 11.57 8.59
N GLY A 159 5.11 10.26 8.46
CA GLY A 159 4.99 9.57 7.18
C GLY A 159 3.59 9.67 6.57
N ALA A 160 3.42 9.20 5.34
CA ALA A 160 2.10 8.91 4.78
C ALA A 160 1.40 7.76 5.54
N SER A 161 2.14 6.99 6.28
CA SER A 161 1.79 6.04 7.35
C SER A 161 0.41 5.39 7.18
N PRO A 162 0.23 4.50 6.18
CA PRO A 162 -1.09 3.98 5.86
C PRO A 162 -1.64 3.08 6.97
N ILE A 163 -2.98 3.04 7.01
CA ILE A 163 -3.76 2.06 7.76
C ILE A 163 -4.48 1.15 6.78
N ALA A 164 -4.39 -0.16 6.98
CA ALA A 164 -5.18 -1.13 6.23
C ALA A 164 -5.99 -2.02 7.17
N ALA A 165 -7.15 -2.47 6.69
CA ALA A 165 -8.01 -3.39 7.42
C ALA A 165 -8.70 -4.35 6.47
N GLY A 166 -8.91 -5.59 6.94
CA GLY A 166 -9.65 -6.60 6.23
C GLY A 166 -10.71 -7.24 7.12
N ILE A 167 -11.91 -7.40 6.60
CA ILE A 167 -13.00 -8.11 7.27
C ILE A 167 -13.58 -9.13 6.30
N PRO A 168 -13.58 -10.44 6.62
CA PRO A 168 -14.20 -11.45 5.77
C PRO A 168 -15.66 -11.11 5.48
N GLY A 169 -16.11 -11.33 4.26
CA GLY A 169 -17.52 -11.24 3.88
C GLY A 169 -18.28 -12.50 4.24
N GLY A 170 -19.61 -12.48 4.02
CA GLY A 170 -20.40 -13.69 3.91
C GLY A 170 -20.44 -14.15 2.44
N ARG A 171 -21.60 -14.00 1.80
CA ARG A 171 -21.79 -14.26 0.35
C ARG A 171 -21.29 -13.12 -0.54
N HIS A 172 -21.08 -11.94 0.04
CA HIS A 172 -20.59 -10.76 -0.67
C HIS A 172 -19.07 -10.61 -0.52
N ALA A 173 -18.50 -9.70 -1.31
CA ALA A 173 -17.08 -9.38 -1.26
C ALA A 173 -16.67 -8.91 0.15
N PRO A 174 -15.44 -9.21 0.59
CA PRO A 174 -14.93 -8.76 1.87
C PRO A 174 -14.77 -7.22 1.87
N TYR A 175 -14.83 -6.63 3.08
CA TYR A 175 -14.41 -5.26 3.28
C TYR A 175 -12.88 -5.19 3.30
N VAL A 176 -12.31 -4.34 2.44
CA VAL A 176 -10.85 -4.12 2.38
C VAL A 176 -10.58 -2.62 2.34
N MET A 177 -9.97 -2.12 3.38
CA MET A 177 -9.54 -0.72 3.49
C MET A 177 -8.01 -0.65 3.38
N ASP A 178 -7.50 0.29 2.59
CA ASP A 178 -6.08 0.65 2.55
C ASP A 178 -5.97 2.13 2.19
N MET A 179 -5.57 2.95 3.14
CA MET A 179 -5.55 4.40 2.96
C MET A 179 -4.35 5.05 3.63
N ALA A 180 -3.71 5.98 2.91
CA ALA A 180 -2.67 6.83 3.44
C ALA A 180 -3.25 7.97 4.29
N MET A 181 -2.44 8.52 5.19
CA MET A 181 -2.81 9.69 6.03
C MET A 181 -2.72 11.02 5.28
N THR A 182 -2.28 11.04 4.02
CA THR A 182 -2.22 12.24 3.18
C THR A 182 -3.55 12.51 2.50
N VAL A 183 -3.94 13.80 2.36
CA VAL A 183 -5.14 14.19 1.61
C VAL A 183 -5.02 13.88 0.12
N ILE A 184 -3.80 13.92 -0.41
CA ILE A 184 -3.49 13.63 -1.81
C ILE A 184 -2.13 12.93 -1.92
N ALA A 185 -1.97 12.06 -2.90
CA ALA A 185 -0.66 11.49 -3.21
C ALA A 185 0.28 12.58 -3.78
N ARG A 186 1.49 12.74 -3.21
CA ARG A 186 2.48 13.73 -3.66
C ARG A 186 2.81 13.63 -5.16
N GLY A 187 2.70 12.42 -5.73
CA GLY A 187 2.86 12.20 -7.18
C GLY A 187 1.84 12.94 -8.04
N LYS A 188 0.61 13.12 -7.55
CA LYS A 188 -0.43 13.91 -8.25
C LYS A 188 -0.08 15.40 -8.26
N ILE A 189 0.41 15.93 -7.13
CA ILE A 189 0.90 17.34 -7.06
C ILE A 189 2.07 17.53 -8.03
N ARG A 190 3.04 16.60 -8.06
CA ARG A 190 4.15 16.66 -9.01
C ARG A 190 3.67 16.68 -10.45
N LEU A 191 2.70 15.86 -10.80
CA LEU A 191 2.16 15.83 -12.17
C LEU A 191 1.47 17.14 -12.53
N ALA A 192 0.69 17.74 -11.63
CA ALA A 192 0.07 19.05 -11.80
C ALA A 192 1.16 20.14 -12.00
N ALA A 193 2.20 20.14 -11.16
CA ALA A 193 3.32 21.07 -11.28
C ALA A 193 4.05 20.97 -12.63
N MET A 194 4.27 19.74 -13.13
CA MET A 194 4.89 19.52 -14.46
C MET A 194 4.02 20.02 -15.62
N LYS A 195 2.70 20.02 -15.46
CA LYS A 195 1.74 20.51 -16.45
C LYS A 195 1.46 22.01 -16.32
N GLY A 196 1.83 22.62 -15.18
CA GLY A 196 1.44 24.00 -14.85
C GLY A 196 -0.03 24.12 -14.43
N ASP A 197 -0.68 23.01 -14.08
CA ASP A 197 -2.07 22.99 -13.62
C ASP A 197 -2.13 23.39 -12.14
N PRO A 198 -3.16 24.16 -11.71
CA PRO A 198 -3.40 24.42 -10.29
C PRO A 198 -3.90 23.15 -9.60
N ILE A 199 -3.71 23.10 -8.27
CA ILE A 199 -4.33 22.10 -7.41
C ILE A 199 -5.48 22.73 -6.60
N PRO A 200 -6.47 21.93 -6.15
CA PRO A 200 -7.51 22.41 -5.23
C PRO A 200 -6.93 22.99 -3.93
N GLU A 201 -7.66 23.92 -3.33
CA GLU A 201 -7.34 24.46 -2.00
C GLU A 201 -7.41 23.35 -0.93
N GLY A 202 -6.63 23.49 0.15
CA GLY A 202 -6.64 22.55 1.27
C GLY A 202 -5.82 21.28 1.09
N LEU A 203 -5.05 21.16 0.01
CA LEU A 203 -4.21 19.98 -0.24
C LEU A 203 -2.77 20.12 0.25
N ALA A 204 -2.25 21.35 0.30
CA ALA A 204 -0.83 21.59 0.60
C ALA A 204 -0.57 22.98 1.19
N LEU A 205 0.60 23.10 1.82
CA LEU A 205 1.21 24.37 2.21
C LEU A 205 2.46 24.59 1.35
N ASP A 206 2.82 25.88 1.10
CA ASP A 206 4.11 26.26 0.56
C ASP A 206 5.23 26.14 1.62
N VAL A 207 6.46 26.48 1.27
CA VAL A 207 7.62 26.39 2.18
C VAL A 207 7.56 27.38 3.34
N GLU A 208 6.79 28.47 3.21
CA GLU A 208 6.52 29.44 4.27
C GLU A 208 5.40 28.98 5.21
N GLY A 209 4.64 27.97 4.83
CA GLY A 209 3.52 27.41 5.59
C GLY A 209 2.15 28.02 5.25
N ASN A 210 2.05 28.75 4.13
CA ASN A 210 0.76 29.29 3.67
C ASN A 210 0.01 28.26 2.81
N PRO A 211 -1.32 28.17 2.91
CA PRO A 211 -2.13 27.41 1.97
C PRO A 211 -1.85 27.85 0.51
N THR A 212 -1.72 26.88 -0.39
CA THR A 212 -1.42 27.16 -1.78
C THR A 212 -2.20 26.29 -2.75
N THR A 213 -2.61 26.89 -3.88
CA THR A 213 -3.18 26.21 -5.05
C THR A 213 -2.15 26.11 -6.20
N ASP A 214 -0.97 26.70 -6.03
CA ASP A 214 0.14 26.59 -6.97
C ASP A 214 0.82 25.23 -6.78
N ALA A 215 0.72 24.36 -7.79
CA ALA A 215 1.25 23.01 -7.70
C ALA A 215 2.78 22.96 -7.55
N ALA A 216 3.53 23.92 -8.10
CA ALA A 216 4.99 23.98 -7.97
C ALA A 216 5.37 24.32 -6.51
N LYS A 217 4.76 25.36 -5.93
CA LYS A 217 4.96 25.71 -4.52
C LYS A 217 4.53 24.61 -3.57
N ALA A 218 3.40 23.93 -3.85
CA ALA A 218 2.91 22.79 -3.10
C ALA A 218 3.87 21.61 -3.16
N PHE A 219 4.53 21.37 -4.29
CA PHE A 219 5.50 20.29 -4.44
C PHE A 219 6.81 20.57 -3.67
N GLU A 220 7.23 21.82 -3.58
CA GLU A 220 8.37 22.25 -2.77
C GLU A 220 8.03 22.24 -1.27
N GLY A 221 6.79 22.51 -0.94
CA GLY A 221 6.26 22.52 0.42
C GLY A 221 5.81 21.15 0.92
N VAL A 222 4.66 21.09 1.60
CA VAL A 222 4.16 19.87 2.25
C VAL A 222 2.71 19.57 1.90
N CYS A 223 2.40 18.27 1.69
CA CYS A 223 1.01 17.80 1.62
C CYS A 223 0.36 17.88 3.00
N LEU A 224 -0.95 18.16 3.05
CA LEU A 224 -1.71 18.15 4.29
C LEU A 224 -2.21 16.74 4.65
N PRO A 225 -2.47 16.49 5.95
CA PRO A 225 -3.18 15.30 6.39
C PRO A 225 -4.64 15.32 5.89
N PHE A 226 -5.20 14.15 5.53
CA PHE A 226 -6.62 14.05 5.19
C PHE A 226 -7.50 14.50 6.36
N GLY A 227 -8.59 15.23 6.08
CA GLY A 227 -9.46 15.74 7.13
C GLY A 227 -8.77 16.63 8.17
N GLY A 228 -7.64 17.24 7.83
CA GLY A 228 -6.91 18.19 8.67
C GLY A 228 -6.39 17.59 9.98
N VAL A 229 -6.82 18.14 11.11
CA VAL A 229 -6.39 17.67 12.45
C VAL A 229 -6.69 16.20 12.69
N LYS A 230 -7.78 15.65 12.17
CA LYS A 230 -8.16 14.24 12.37
C LYS A 230 -7.15 13.30 11.73
N GLY A 231 -6.72 13.57 10.51
CA GLY A 231 -5.67 12.80 9.83
C GLY A 231 -4.31 12.92 10.51
N SER A 232 -3.96 14.11 11.04
CA SER A 232 -2.74 14.30 11.83
C SER A 232 -2.74 13.46 13.11
N VAL A 233 -3.87 13.40 13.83
CA VAL A 233 -4.03 12.56 15.03
C VAL A 233 -3.88 11.08 14.70
N LEU A 234 -4.52 10.61 13.62
CA LEU A 234 -4.39 9.21 13.17
C LEU A 234 -2.97 8.90 12.69
N GLY A 235 -2.33 9.80 11.93
CA GLY A 235 -0.94 9.61 11.49
C GLY A 235 0.04 9.53 12.67
N THR A 236 -0.19 10.32 13.72
CA THR A 236 0.58 10.22 14.97
C THR A 236 0.38 8.85 15.62
N LEU A 237 -0.87 8.36 15.70
CA LEU A 237 -1.14 7.03 16.25
C LEU A 237 -0.42 5.94 15.44
N MET A 238 -0.43 6.03 14.10
CA MET A 238 0.30 5.06 13.26
C MET A 238 1.79 5.05 13.55
N ASP A 239 2.42 6.22 13.69
CA ASP A 239 3.85 6.33 14.00
C ASP A 239 4.19 5.80 15.39
N LEU A 240 3.36 6.10 16.40
CA LEU A 240 3.53 5.58 17.76
C LEU A 240 3.40 4.05 17.83
N MET A 241 2.39 3.49 17.17
CA MET A 241 2.11 2.05 17.19
C MET A 241 3.08 1.25 16.33
N SER A 242 3.49 1.79 15.20
CA SER A 242 4.41 1.09 14.28
C SER A 242 5.89 1.36 14.61
N GLY A 243 6.23 2.57 15.03
CA GLY A 243 7.62 2.97 15.32
C GLY A 243 7.96 2.79 16.80
N VAL A 244 7.37 3.62 17.67
CA VAL A 244 7.73 3.66 19.10
C VAL A 244 7.47 2.32 19.79
N LEU A 245 6.28 1.73 19.61
CA LEU A 245 5.90 0.48 20.28
C LEU A 245 6.75 -0.71 19.83
N THR A 246 7.09 -0.79 18.56
CA THR A 246 7.83 -1.93 17.98
C THR A 246 9.34 -1.81 18.10
N GLY A 247 9.87 -0.64 18.51
CA GLY A 247 11.31 -0.39 18.56
C GLY A 247 11.93 -0.08 17.19
N ALA A 248 11.10 0.30 16.21
CA ALA A 248 11.55 0.79 14.90
C ALA A 248 11.81 2.30 14.93
N ASN A 249 12.27 2.88 13.81
CA ASN A 249 12.42 4.33 13.68
C ASN A 249 11.05 5.03 13.73
N PHE A 250 10.99 6.24 14.25
CA PHE A 250 9.77 7.04 14.43
C PHE A 250 10.07 8.53 14.30
N GLY A 251 9.04 9.37 14.30
CA GLY A 251 9.18 10.82 14.46
C GLY A 251 10.07 11.50 13.42
N GLY A 252 10.03 11.08 12.17
CA GLY A 252 10.86 11.65 11.11
C GLY A 252 12.18 10.91 10.83
N GLU A 253 12.55 9.91 11.63
CA GLU A 253 13.81 9.15 11.51
C GLU A 253 13.80 8.13 10.37
N VAL A 254 12.61 7.69 9.90
CA VAL A 254 12.49 6.73 8.80
C VAL A 254 13.05 7.36 7.52
N LYS A 255 14.11 6.75 6.98
CA LYS A 255 14.82 7.28 5.81
C LYS A 255 14.01 7.19 4.53
N SER A 256 14.14 8.21 3.67
CA SER A 256 13.46 8.22 2.38
C SER A 256 13.91 7.06 1.51
N LEU A 257 12.94 6.42 0.83
CA LEU A 257 13.22 5.38 -0.18
C LEU A 257 14.04 5.92 -1.35
N TYR A 258 13.90 7.22 -1.66
CA TYR A 258 14.44 7.83 -2.87
C TYR A 258 15.67 8.70 -2.63
N PHE A 259 15.70 9.44 -1.52
CA PHE A 259 16.64 10.56 -1.36
C PHE A 259 17.65 10.34 -0.23
N ASP A 260 17.38 9.41 0.70
CA ASP A 260 18.27 9.14 1.82
C ASP A 260 18.83 7.73 1.73
N GLN A 261 20.12 7.66 1.41
CA GLN A 261 20.89 6.44 1.24
C GLN A 261 21.91 6.24 2.36
N SER A 262 21.75 6.95 3.48
CA SER A 262 22.72 6.94 4.60
C SER A 262 22.65 5.68 5.46
N GLY A 263 21.71 4.77 5.20
CA GLY A 263 21.58 3.50 5.92
C GLY A 263 20.20 2.83 5.79
N PRO A 264 19.94 1.77 6.58
CA PRO A 264 18.66 1.08 6.63
C PRO A 264 17.52 2.01 7.02
N GLN A 265 16.29 1.67 6.60
CA GLN A 265 15.10 2.45 6.94
C GLN A 265 14.58 2.19 8.35
N ASN A 266 14.69 0.95 8.82
CA ASN A 266 14.11 0.48 10.07
C ASN A 266 12.63 0.91 10.21
N VAL A 267 11.82 0.59 9.19
CA VAL A 267 10.37 0.81 9.20
C VAL A 267 9.72 -0.15 10.20
N GLY A 268 8.76 0.35 10.94
CA GLY A 268 7.95 -0.45 11.85
C GLY A 268 6.59 -0.80 11.26
N HIS A 269 6.09 -1.98 11.63
CA HIS A 269 4.75 -2.41 11.28
C HIS A 269 4.07 -3.07 12.48
N LEU A 270 2.73 -3.02 12.51
CA LEU A 270 1.94 -3.70 13.52
C LEU A 270 0.75 -4.41 12.84
N PHE A 271 0.62 -5.70 13.10
CA PHE A 271 -0.40 -6.56 12.51
C PHE A 271 -1.29 -7.14 13.61
N PHE A 272 -2.59 -6.98 13.45
CA PHE A 272 -3.61 -7.66 14.24
C PHE A 272 -4.33 -8.69 13.39
N ALA A 273 -4.59 -9.86 13.95
CA ALA A 273 -5.54 -10.83 13.43
C ALA A 273 -6.55 -11.16 14.53
N ILE A 274 -7.83 -11.23 14.19
CA ILE A 274 -8.92 -11.44 15.13
C ILE A 274 -9.86 -12.48 14.54
N ARG A 275 -10.23 -13.47 15.30
CA ARG A 275 -11.27 -14.44 14.90
C ARG A 275 -12.62 -13.76 14.83
N PRO A 276 -13.39 -13.95 13.74
CA PRO A 276 -14.71 -13.33 13.60
C PRO A 276 -15.77 -13.94 14.53
N ASP A 277 -15.51 -15.13 15.06
CA ASP A 277 -16.43 -15.91 15.90
C ASP A 277 -16.22 -15.76 17.42
N LEU A 278 -15.53 -14.69 17.85
CA LEU A 278 -15.28 -14.44 19.29
C LEU A 278 -16.53 -14.09 20.09
N PHE A 279 -17.49 -13.41 19.50
CA PHE A 279 -18.66 -12.87 20.21
C PHE A 279 -19.98 -13.45 19.70
N LEU A 280 -19.96 -14.18 18.59
CA LEU A 280 -21.11 -14.81 17.95
C LEU A 280 -20.62 -15.98 17.09
N SER A 281 -21.51 -16.83 16.62
CA SER A 281 -21.11 -17.90 15.71
C SER A 281 -20.60 -17.34 14.37
N LEU A 282 -19.73 -18.09 13.68
CA LEU A 282 -19.26 -17.68 12.35
C LEU A 282 -20.42 -17.47 11.37
N THR A 283 -21.43 -18.36 11.41
CA THR A 283 -22.63 -18.24 10.56
C THR A 283 -23.41 -16.95 10.85
N ASP A 284 -23.55 -16.57 12.14
CA ASP A 284 -24.21 -15.32 12.50
C ASP A 284 -23.38 -14.10 12.07
N PHE A 285 -22.05 -14.18 12.19
CA PHE A 285 -21.16 -13.12 11.69
C PHE A 285 -21.34 -12.93 10.18
N GLU A 286 -21.26 -13.99 9.39
CA GLU A 286 -21.45 -13.94 7.94
C GLU A 286 -22.83 -13.41 7.55
N ALA A 287 -23.88 -13.86 8.20
CA ALA A 287 -25.24 -13.36 7.97
C ALA A 287 -25.37 -11.86 8.27
N ARG A 288 -24.68 -11.38 9.32
CA ARG A 288 -24.66 -9.94 9.66
C ARG A 288 -23.85 -9.12 8.65
N MET A 289 -22.76 -9.65 8.14
CA MET A 289 -22.00 -9.01 7.06
C MET A 289 -22.86 -8.88 5.78
N ASP A 290 -23.58 -9.94 5.42
CA ASP A 290 -24.51 -9.91 4.28
C ASP A 290 -25.63 -8.88 4.48
N ALA A 291 -26.19 -8.83 5.68
CA ALA A 291 -27.23 -7.85 6.01
C ALA A 291 -26.69 -6.40 6.00
N PHE A 292 -25.46 -6.18 6.48
CA PHE A 292 -24.80 -4.87 6.44
C PHE A 292 -24.57 -4.42 5.00
N TYR A 293 -24.04 -5.31 4.15
CA TYR A 293 -23.85 -5.07 2.73
C TYR A 293 -25.19 -4.67 2.04
N ALA A 294 -26.22 -5.51 2.22
CA ALA A 294 -27.54 -5.25 1.62
C ALA A 294 -28.15 -3.92 2.06
N ARG A 295 -28.00 -3.54 3.34
CA ARG A 295 -28.48 -2.25 3.85
C ARG A 295 -27.77 -1.07 3.19
N ILE A 296 -26.44 -1.14 3.01
CA ILE A 296 -25.69 -0.08 2.34
C ILE A 296 -26.13 0.06 0.88
N LYS A 297 -26.26 -1.06 0.16
CA LYS A 297 -26.69 -1.05 -1.25
C LYS A 297 -28.13 -0.54 -1.45
N ALA A 298 -28.97 -0.63 -0.42
CA ALA A 298 -30.35 -0.12 -0.42
C ALA A 298 -30.48 1.38 -0.07
N LEU A 299 -29.40 2.06 0.35
CA LEU A 299 -29.44 3.46 0.71
C LEU A 299 -29.74 4.35 -0.50
N PRO A 300 -30.47 5.48 -0.32
CA PRO A 300 -30.61 6.50 -1.35
C PRO A 300 -29.23 7.03 -1.78
N ARG A 301 -29.02 7.12 -3.09
CA ARG A 301 -27.78 7.62 -3.66
C ARG A 301 -27.76 9.14 -3.70
N ALA A 302 -26.58 9.74 -3.53
CA ALA A 302 -26.39 11.15 -3.79
C ALA A 302 -26.58 11.49 -5.29
N ALA A 303 -26.85 12.75 -5.61
CA ALA A 303 -27.00 13.19 -6.99
C ALA A 303 -25.74 12.91 -7.81
N GLY A 304 -25.91 12.30 -8.97
CA GLY A 304 -24.79 11.93 -9.85
C GLY A 304 -24.03 10.66 -9.46
N VAL A 305 -24.40 9.98 -8.37
CA VAL A 305 -23.81 8.71 -7.94
C VAL A 305 -24.59 7.53 -8.53
N GLU A 306 -23.93 6.69 -9.32
CA GLU A 306 -24.57 5.52 -9.94
C GLU A 306 -24.72 4.34 -8.96
N GLU A 307 -23.74 4.14 -8.07
CA GLU A 307 -23.73 3.06 -7.08
C GLU A 307 -22.97 3.48 -5.82
N ILE A 308 -23.43 3.01 -4.65
CA ILE A 308 -22.69 3.13 -3.40
C ILE A 308 -21.73 1.93 -3.31
N LEU A 309 -20.42 2.22 -3.31
CA LEU A 309 -19.38 1.21 -3.25
C LEU A 309 -18.82 1.07 -1.83
N LEU A 310 -18.60 -0.17 -1.40
CA LEU A 310 -17.85 -0.44 -0.17
C LEU A 310 -16.35 -0.43 -0.46
N PRO A 311 -15.52 -0.09 0.54
CA PRO A 311 -14.07 -0.22 0.42
C PRO A 311 -13.64 -1.63 -0.01
N GLY A 312 -12.81 -1.69 -1.05
CA GLY A 312 -12.35 -2.93 -1.67
C GLY A 312 -13.13 -3.36 -2.91
N GLU A 313 -14.37 -2.90 -3.11
CA GLU A 313 -15.15 -3.23 -4.33
C GLU A 313 -14.55 -2.63 -5.61
N PRO A 314 -14.15 -1.34 -5.65
CA PRO A 314 -13.51 -0.78 -6.84
C PRO A 314 -12.24 -1.52 -7.22
N GLU A 315 -11.41 -1.84 -6.24
CA GLU A 315 -10.16 -2.56 -6.43
C GLU A 315 -10.40 -4.00 -6.90
N GLN A 316 -11.44 -4.67 -6.38
CA GLN A 316 -11.80 -6.01 -6.82
C GLN A 316 -12.29 -6.02 -8.27
N ARG A 317 -13.13 -5.06 -8.66
CA ARG A 317 -13.59 -4.91 -10.06
C ARG A 317 -12.42 -4.64 -11.00
N CYS A 318 -11.47 -3.81 -10.55
CA CYS A 318 -10.25 -3.56 -11.30
C CYS A 318 -9.41 -4.82 -11.47
N GLU A 319 -9.25 -5.62 -10.41
CA GLU A 319 -8.54 -6.89 -10.47
C GLU A 319 -9.21 -7.86 -11.46
N ASP A 320 -10.54 -8.00 -11.39
CA ASP A 320 -11.30 -8.88 -12.30
C ASP A 320 -11.17 -8.44 -13.77
N GLN A 321 -11.18 -7.14 -14.01
CA GLN A 321 -10.95 -6.57 -15.34
C GLN A 321 -9.53 -6.84 -15.83
N ARG A 322 -8.51 -6.48 -15.01
CA ARG A 322 -7.09 -6.59 -15.41
C ARG A 322 -6.62 -8.05 -15.53
N ARG A 323 -7.27 -9.00 -14.86
CA ARG A 323 -7.04 -10.43 -15.08
C ARG A 323 -7.51 -10.90 -16.46
N ARG A 324 -8.60 -10.33 -16.98
CA ARG A 324 -9.13 -10.66 -18.34
C ARG A 324 -8.38 -9.90 -19.44
N GLU A 325 -8.13 -8.62 -19.23
CA GLU A 325 -7.63 -7.70 -20.25
C GLU A 325 -6.10 -7.53 -20.22
N GLY A 326 -5.46 -7.93 -19.15
CA GLY A 326 -4.05 -7.66 -18.86
C GLY A 326 -3.84 -6.40 -18.03
N VAL A 327 -2.67 -6.27 -17.46
CA VAL A 327 -2.22 -5.14 -16.66
C VAL A 327 -1.71 -4.03 -17.56
N PRO A 328 -2.28 -2.80 -17.51
CA PRO A 328 -1.83 -1.67 -18.32
C PRO A 328 -0.55 -1.08 -17.72
N ILE A 329 0.51 -0.98 -18.52
CA ILE A 329 1.78 -0.34 -18.15
C ILE A 329 2.08 0.76 -19.19
N THR A 330 2.38 1.96 -18.71
CA THR A 330 2.71 3.10 -19.57
C THR A 330 4.11 2.97 -20.18
N ALA A 331 4.30 3.54 -21.37
CA ALA A 331 5.56 3.42 -22.13
C ALA A 331 6.82 3.84 -21.36
N ASN A 332 6.73 4.85 -20.49
CA ASN A 332 7.85 5.26 -19.65
C ASN A 332 8.24 4.20 -18.62
N ILE A 333 7.26 3.54 -17.99
CA ILE A 333 7.52 2.44 -17.06
C ILE A 333 8.10 1.23 -17.80
N VAL A 334 7.54 0.91 -18.98
CA VAL A 334 8.07 -0.17 -19.84
C VAL A 334 9.55 0.08 -20.18
N ARG A 335 9.90 1.29 -20.59
CA ARG A 335 11.28 1.68 -20.88
C ARG A 335 12.17 1.50 -19.64
N ASP A 336 11.78 2.05 -18.50
CA ASP A 336 12.56 2.00 -17.27
C ASP A 336 12.79 0.55 -16.81
N LEU A 337 11.78 -0.32 -16.91
CA LEU A 337 11.89 -1.75 -16.60
C LEU A 337 12.74 -2.50 -17.63
N THR A 338 12.63 -2.16 -18.92
CA THR A 338 13.47 -2.76 -19.97
C THR A 338 14.95 -2.41 -19.77
N GLU A 339 15.26 -1.17 -19.43
CA GLU A 339 16.61 -0.72 -19.11
C GLU A 339 17.19 -1.42 -17.87
N GLU A 340 16.40 -1.56 -16.81
CA GLU A 340 16.82 -2.30 -15.61
C GLU A 340 17.06 -3.78 -15.91
N GLY A 341 16.18 -4.43 -16.69
CA GLY A 341 16.36 -5.82 -17.10
C GLY A 341 17.60 -6.05 -17.92
N ALA A 342 17.88 -5.15 -18.88
CA ALA A 342 19.06 -5.22 -19.73
C ALA A 342 20.39 -5.19 -18.93
N ARG A 343 20.43 -4.49 -17.80
CA ARG A 343 21.64 -4.44 -16.93
C ARG A 343 22.01 -5.79 -16.32
N VAL A 344 21.05 -6.69 -16.20
CA VAL A 344 21.23 -8.00 -15.53
C VAL A 344 20.87 -9.17 -16.45
N GLY A 345 20.66 -8.93 -17.74
CA GLY A 345 20.36 -9.95 -18.73
C GLY A 345 18.95 -10.56 -18.62
N VAL A 346 18.01 -9.85 -18.03
CA VAL A 346 16.59 -10.26 -17.92
C VAL A 346 15.77 -9.46 -18.92
N ALA A 347 15.22 -10.16 -19.92
CA ALA A 347 14.37 -9.51 -20.93
C ALA A 347 13.01 -9.11 -20.32
N PHE A 348 12.57 -7.88 -20.59
CA PHE A 348 11.21 -7.46 -20.24
C PHE A 348 10.21 -8.15 -21.21
N PRO A 349 9.05 -8.61 -20.72
CA PRO A 349 8.10 -9.34 -21.57
C PRO A 349 7.55 -8.45 -22.68
N GLU A 350 7.06 -9.10 -23.76
CA GLU A 350 6.38 -8.39 -24.82
C GLU A 350 4.95 -8.04 -24.39
N GLY A 351 4.60 -6.75 -24.55
CA GLY A 351 3.26 -6.25 -24.29
C GLY A 351 2.40 -6.24 -25.55
N ARG A 352 1.09 -6.35 -25.39
CA ARG A 352 0.12 -6.19 -26.48
C ARG A 352 -0.53 -4.81 -26.42
N ARG A 353 -1.02 -4.33 -27.56
CA ARG A 353 -1.90 -3.14 -27.58
C ARG A 353 -3.21 -3.47 -26.86
N GLY A 354 -3.74 -2.48 -26.18
CA GLY A 354 -5.00 -2.63 -25.46
C GLY A 354 -6.20 -2.91 -26.38
N PRO A 355 -7.35 -3.29 -25.81
CA PRO A 355 -8.57 -3.47 -26.57
C PRO A 355 -8.97 -2.17 -27.28
N GLU A 356 -9.40 -2.27 -28.55
CA GLU A 356 -9.92 -1.13 -29.30
C GLU A 356 -11.16 -0.57 -28.60
N GLY A 357 -11.10 0.67 -28.16
CA GLY A 357 -12.26 1.40 -27.65
C GLY A 357 -12.27 1.78 -26.17
N GLY A 358 -11.22 1.54 -25.40
CA GLY A 358 -11.30 2.04 -24.05
C GLY A 358 -10.25 1.48 -23.09
N GLY A 359 -9.14 2.16 -22.98
CA GLY A 359 -8.37 2.14 -21.74
C GLY A 359 -9.16 2.88 -20.65
N GLY A 360 -10.28 2.32 -20.21
CA GLY A 360 -11.02 2.85 -19.04
C GLY A 360 -10.10 2.76 -17.85
N VAL A 361 -9.76 3.91 -17.27
CA VAL A 361 -9.16 4.00 -15.93
C VAL A 361 -10.05 3.17 -15.02
N CYS A 362 -9.52 2.14 -14.36
CA CYS A 362 -10.31 1.35 -13.42
C CYS A 362 -10.96 2.32 -12.42
N ALA A 363 -12.23 2.06 -12.05
CA ALA A 363 -12.99 2.90 -11.11
C ALA A 363 -12.25 3.16 -9.78
N ALA A 364 -11.27 2.34 -9.42
CA ALA A 364 -10.38 2.56 -8.28
C ALA A 364 -9.57 3.87 -8.36
N ASP A 365 -9.21 4.33 -9.58
CA ASP A 365 -8.53 5.61 -9.79
C ASP A 365 -9.50 6.80 -9.90
N ALA A 366 -10.71 6.57 -10.40
CA ALA A 366 -11.72 7.61 -10.58
C ALA A 366 -12.30 8.11 -9.24
N GLY A 367 -12.55 7.21 -8.28
CA GLY A 367 -13.06 7.59 -6.95
C GLY A 367 -12.05 8.32 -6.06
N ARG A 368 -10.77 8.30 -6.42
CA ARG A 368 -9.72 9.07 -5.73
C ARG A 368 -9.50 10.47 -6.31
N ALA A 369 -10.11 10.79 -7.43
CA ALA A 369 -9.91 12.07 -8.12
C ALA A 369 -10.93 13.16 -7.73
N ASP A 370 -12.13 12.80 -7.24
CA ASP A 370 -13.28 13.68 -7.11
C ASP A 370 -13.85 13.85 -5.70
N ALA A 371 -13.07 13.62 -4.66
CA ALA A 371 -13.45 14.14 -3.36
C ALA A 371 -13.27 15.66 -3.38
N GLY A 372 -14.26 16.36 -3.92
CA GLY A 372 -14.41 17.80 -3.77
C GLY A 372 -14.41 18.15 -2.28
N PRO A 373 -14.14 19.42 -1.92
CA PRO A 373 -14.04 19.86 -0.54
C PRO A 373 -15.36 19.61 0.18
N GLY A 374 -15.40 18.54 0.96
CA GLY A 374 -16.46 18.35 1.94
C GLY A 374 -16.30 19.42 3.02
N THR A 375 -17.30 20.24 3.18
CA THR A 375 -17.52 21.23 4.24
C THR A 375 -17.34 20.64 5.63
#